data_1aadcf2852fc8bdead049582fb2494a7
#
_entry.id   1aadcf2852fc8bdead049582fb2494a7
#
_cell.length_a   1.000
_cell.length_b   1.000
_cell.length_c   1.000
_cell.angle_alpha   90.00
_cell.angle_beta   90.00
_cell.angle_gamma   90.00
#
_symmetry.space_group_name_H-M   'P 1'
#
loop_
_entity.id
_entity.type
_entity.pdbx_description
1 polymer ?
#
loop_
_entity_poly.entity_id
_entity_poly.type
_entity_poly.pdbx_seq_one_letter_code
_entity_poly.pdbx_strand_id
1 'polypeptide(L)'
;MRRFMLATTAVTLMLLAAPAFAQSNAPEIPYVSVPDYLKYPPTMNLGETLAVAENSKGHLVVLNHPGSSTSGPLFGNATTNLLEFDNLGNFVREIGQNVYGLGYGHSLRFDNDDNLWVVDKGTNAVTKFNPSGYVVLNLGRRPEGFDDFEHRPASDPRTQDGYFQGPADVGWDADGNIYVSDGYINSRVGKMDKWGNWLKSWGSYGSEDGQLRLPHNL
;
A
#
# COMPACT_ATOMS: atom_id res chain seq x y z
N MET A 1 -54.75 -59.89 -6.06
CA MET A 1 -54.09 -58.62 -5.71
C MET A 1 -52.61 -58.69 -6.11
N ARG A 2 -52.26 -58.07 -7.23
CA ARG A 2 -50.88 -58.00 -7.72
C ARG A 2 -50.29 -56.68 -7.28
N ARG A 3 -49.21 -56.68 -6.45
CA ARG A 3 -48.44 -55.51 -6.06
C ARG A 3 -47.38 -55.24 -7.09
N PHE A 4 -47.46 -54.10 -7.75
CA PHE A 4 -46.36 -53.57 -8.58
C PHE A 4 -45.37 -52.86 -7.69
N MET A 5 -44.10 -53.31 -7.72
CA MET A 5 -42.97 -52.59 -7.14
C MET A 5 -42.42 -51.65 -8.22
N LEU A 6 -42.48 -50.35 -7.97
CA LEU A 6 -41.72 -49.37 -8.77
C LEU A 6 -40.29 -49.32 -8.22
N ALA A 7 -39.35 -49.67 -9.07
CA ALA A 7 -37.91 -49.47 -8.79
C ALA A 7 -37.55 -48.04 -9.28
N THR A 8 -37.17 -47.20 -8.34
CA THR A 8 -36.66 -45.87 -8.63
C THR A 8 -35.13 -45.96 -8.82
N THR A 9 -34.68 -45.78 -10.06
CA THR A 9 -33.24 -45.75 -10.38
C THR A 9 -32.73 -44.33 -10.12
N ALA A 10 -31.93 -44.11 -9.09
CA ALA A 10 -31.22 -42.89 -8.84
C ALA A 10 -29.99 -42.80 -9.76
N VAL A 11 -30.01 -41.87 -10.69
CA VAL A 11 -28.84 -41.53 -11.51
C VAL A 11 -27.99 -40.52 -10.75
N THR A 12 -26.86 -41.00 -10.24
CA THR A 12 -25.87 -40.14 -9.60
C THR A 12 -25.01 -39.49 -10.67
N LEU A 13 -25.21 -38.20 -10.90
CA LEU A 13 -24.37 -37.39 -11.78
C LEU A 13 -23.04 -37.11 -11.05
N MET A 14 -21.97 -37.82 -11.40
CA MET A 14 -20.61 -37.47 -10.99
C MET A 14 -20.15 -36.26 -11.82
N LEU A 15 -20.14 -35.09 -11.23
CA LEU A 15 -19.39 -33.92 -11.75
C LEU A 15 -17.90 -34.24 -11.63
N LEU A 16 -17.29 -34.59 -12.76
CA LEU A 16 -15.83 -34.61 -12.90
C LEU A 16 -15.36 -33.17 -12.83
N ALA A 17 -14.85 -32.73 -11.69
CA ALA A 17 -14.09 -31.49 -11.58
C ALA A 17 -12.84 -31.65 -12.45
N ALA A 18 -12.79 -30.98 -13.60
CA ALA A 18 -11.58 -30.88 -14.40
C ALA A 18 -10.51 -30.20 -13.50
N PRO A 19 -9.29 -30.75 -13.43
CA PRO A 19 -8.21 -30.06 -12.74
C PRO A 19 -8.03 -28.69 -13.41
N ALA A 20 -8.14 -27.63 -12.64
CA ALA A 20 -7.74 -26.31 -13.09
C ALA A 20 -6.22 -26.39 -13.34
N PHE A 21 -5.84 -26.48 -14.59
CA PHE A 21 -4.44 -26.31 -15.00
C PHE A 21 -4.07 -24.87 -14.66
N ALA A 22 -3.39 -24.69 -13.51
CA ALA A 22 -2.71 -23.45 -13.22
C ALA A 22 -1.83 -23.10 -14.42
N GLN A 23 -1.88 -21.86 -14.86
CA GLN A 23 -1.22 -21.31 -16.03
C GLN A 23 0.18 -21.89 -16.26
N SER A 24 0.27 -22.94 -17.06
CA SER A 24 1.54 -23.56 -17.46
C SER A 24 2.31 -22.74 -18.52
N ASN A 25 1.76 -21.61 -18.97
CA ASN A 25 2.29 -20.79 -20.05
C ASN A 25 2.55 -19.32 -19.66
N ALA A 26 2.67 -19.00 -18.38
CA ALA A 26 3.17 -17.68 -17.99
C ALA A 26 4.64 -17.57 -18.45
N PRO A 27 5.02 -16.50 -19.19
CA PRO A 27 6.41 -16.33 -19.57
C PRO A 27 7.29 -16.25 -18.32
N GLU A 28 8.38 -17.00 -18.32
CA GLU A 28 9.37 -16.96 -17.24
C GLU A 28 10.06 -15.60 -17.27
N ILE A 29 10.10 -14.91 -16.14
CA ILE A 29 10.86 -13.67 -16.00
C ILE A 29 12.28 -14.05 -15.57
N PRO A 30 13.30 -13.87 -16.45
CA PRO A 30 14.67 -14.19 -16.09
C PRO A 30 15.15 -13.21 -14.99
N TYR A 31 15.57 -13.73 -13.86
CA TYR A 31 16.18 -12.97 -12.79
C TYR A 31 17.37 -13.70 -12.20
N VAL A 32 18.26 -12.94 -11.58
CA VAL A 32 19.38 -13.48 -10.82
C VAL A 32 19.25 -12.97 -9.39
N SER A 33 19.20 -13.88 -8.43
CA SER A 33 19.23 -13.51 -7.02
C SER A 33 20.64 -13.05 -6.64
N VAL A 34 20.73 -11.89 -5.98
CA VAL A 34 21.98 -11.34 -5.45
C VAL A 34 21.87 -11.35 -3.92
N PRO A 35 22.33 -12.42 -3.24
CA PRO A 35 22.29 -12.48 -1.79
C PRO A 35 23.19 -11.41 -1.18
N ASP A 36 22.86 -10.94 0.02
CA ASP A 36 23.62 -9.97 0.81
C ASP A 36 23.95 -8.67 0.06
N TYR A 37 23.06 -8.27 -0.87
CA TYR A 37 23.25 -7.06 -1.65
C TYR A 37 23.32 -5.80 -0.78
N LEU A 38 22.41 -5.67 0.20
CA LEU A 38 22.36 -4.51 1.09
C LEU A 38 23.41 -4.62 2.19
N LYS A 39 24.29 -3.63 2.26
CA LYS A 39 25.38 -3.52 3.24
C LYS A 39 25.03 -2.41 4.23
N TYR A 40 24.52 -2.76 5.36
CA TYR A 40 24.12 -1.83 6.42
C TYR A 40 25.03 -1.94 7.65
N PRO A 41 25.11 -0.87 8.47
CA PRO A 41 25.94 -0.88 9.68
C PRO A 41 25.57 -2.03 10.63
N PRO A 42 26.56 -2.62 11.35
CA PRO A 42 26.29 -3.71 12.29
C PRO A 42 25.30 -3.38 13.41
N THR A 43 25.08 -2.09 13.66
CA THR A 43 24.12 -1.58 14.66
C THR A 43 22.70 -1.41 14.11
N MET A 44 22.52 -1.63 12.81
CA MET A 44 21.22 -1.50 12.14
C MET A 44 20.63 -2.89 11.94
N ASN A 45 19.38 -3.06 12.33
CA ASN A 45 18.61 -4.25 12.02
C ASN A 45 17.48 -3.87 11.05
N LEU A 46 17.35 -4.66 9.99
CA LEU A 46 16.13 -4.64 9.19
C LEU A 46 15.06 -5.43 9.92
N GLY A 47 13.89 -4.86 10.07
CA GLY A 47 12.69 -5.53 10.53
C GLY A 47 11.83 -5.97 9.36
N GLU A 48 10.53 -5.70 9.44
CA GLU A 48 9.62 -5.93 8.33
C GLU A 48 9.89 -4.93 7.21
N THR A 49 10.24 -5.43 6.02
CA THR A 49 10.44 -4.61 4.83
C THR A 49 9.18 -4.69 3.95
N LEU A 50 8.51 -3.56 3.76
CA LEU A 50 7.23 -3.51 3.06
C LEU A 50 7.32 -3.02 1.62
N ALA A 51 8.28 -2.17 1.31
CA ALA A 51 8.44 -1.62 -0.02
C ALA A 51 9.90 -1.29 -0.33
N VAL A 52 10.21 -1.29 -1.62
CA VAL A 52 11.47 -0.83 -2.17
C VAL A 52 11.21 -0.04 -3.45
N ALA A 53 11.94 1.05 -3.65
CA ALA A 53 11.92 1.80 -4.91
C ALA A 53 13.32 2.26 -5.29
N GLU A 54 13.55 2.41 -6.58
CA GLU A 54 14.80 2.84 -7.16
C GLU A 54 14.64 4.25 -7.77
N ASN A 55 15.62 5.13 -7.53
CA ASN A 55 15.67 6.45 -8.15
C ASN A 55 16.47 6.44 -9.47
N SER A 56 16.55 7.57 -10.16
CA SER A 56 17.24 7.71 -11.45
C SER A 56 18.74 7.45 -11.39
N LYS A 57 19.35 7.41 -10.19
CA LYS A 57 20.78 7.14 -9.96
C LYS A 57 21.07 5.67 -9.65
N GLY A 58 20.03 4.83 -9.63
CA GLY A 58 20.14 3.42 -9.22
C GLY A 58 20.25 3.25 -7.69
N HIS A 59 19.94 4.27 -6.90
CA HIS A 59 19.86 4.13 -5.45
C HIS A 59 18.54 3.48 -5.08
N LEU A 60 18.58 2.54 -4.16
CA LEU A 60 17.41 1.90 -3.59
C LEU A 60 17.01 2.57 -2.29
N VAL A 61 15.73 2.85 -2.13
CA VAL A 61 15.16 3.18 -0.81
C VAL A 61 14.31 2.03 -0.33
N VAL A 62 14.59 1.57 0.87
CA VAL A 62 13.89 0.47 1.54
C VAL A 62 13.02 1.05 2.65
N LEU A 63 11.73 0.76 2.60
CA LEU A 63 10.80 1.06 3.67
C LEU A 63 10.82 -0.08 4.68
N ASN A 64 11.24 0.23 5.90
CA ASN A 64 11.50 -0.73 6.96
C ASN A 64 10.78 -0.38 8.25
N HIS A 65 10.23 -1.38 8.92
CA HIS A 65 9.70 -1.28 10.28
C HIS A 65 10.66 -1.97 11.25
N PRO A 66 11.54 -1.23 11.93
CA PRO A 66 12.65 -1.84 12.68
C PRO A 66 12.21 -2.54 13.98
N GLY A 67 11.08 -2.18 14.55
CA GLY A 67 10.70 -2.62 15.89
C GLY A 67 9.52 -3.56 15.97
N SER A 68 8.69 -3.68 14.94
CA SER A 68 7.45 -4.48 14.99
C SER A 68 6.99 -4.86 13.61
N SER A 69 6.65 -6.11 13.44
CA SER A 69 6.11 -6.66 12.19
C SER A 69 4.58 -6.63 12.13
N THR A 70 3.89 -6.14 13.13
CA THR A 70 2.43 -6.18 13.18
C THR A 70 1.88 -4.83 13.58
N SER A 71 0.58 -4.68 13.49
CA SER A 71 -0.20 -3.51 13.88
C SER A 71 0.07 -3.05 15.32
N GLY A 72 1.31 -2.70 15.59
CA GLY A 72 1.69 -2.09 16.86
C GLY A 72 1.12 -0.68 17.00
N PRO A 73 1.26 -0.08 18.18
CA PRO A 73 0.85 1.30 18.38
C PRO A 73 1.62 2.20 17.40
N LEU A 74 0.95 3.23 16.88
CA LEU A 74 1.54 4.23 15.97
C LEU A 74 2.69 5.04 16.60
N PHE A 75 3.08 4.70 17.81
CA PHE A 75 4.06 5.41 18.65
C PHE A 75 5.05 4.41 19.24
N GLY A 76 6.19 4.89 19.61
CA GLY A 76 7.25 4.07 20.19
C GLY A 76 8.04 3.31 19.11
N ASN A 77 8.16 2.00 19.25
CA ASN A 77 8.99 1.18 18.35
C ASN A 77 8.36 0.84 17.00
N ALA A 78 7.11 1.27 16.75
CA ALA A 78 6.42 1.06 15.48
C ALA A 78 6.66 2.24 14.52
N THR A 79 7.90 2.66 14.36
CA THR A 79 8.29 3.73 13.45
C THR A 79 8.67 3.16 12.09
N THR A 80 8.46 3.96 11.05
CA THR A 80 8.94 3.65 9.70
C THR A 80 10.30 4.31 9.49
N ASN A 81 11.26 3.54 9.00
CA ASN A 81 12.53 4.06 8.48
C ASN A 81 12.55 4.00 6.96
N LEU A 82 13.13 5.00 6.34
CA LEU A 82 13.38 5.06 4.90
C LEU A 82 14.89 5.01 4.68
N LEU A 83 15.40 3.83 4.36
CA LEU A 83 16.84 3.56 4.30
C LEU A 83 17.31 3.62 2.85
N GLU A 84 18.18 4.59 2.53
CA GLU A 84 18.75 4.76 1.19
C GLU A 84 20.07 4.00 1.08
N PHE A 85 20.21 3.23 -0.01
CA PHE A 85 21.41 2.50 -0.40
C PHE A 85 21.85 2.92 -1.79
N ASP A 86 23.14 3.00 -2.03
CA ASP A 86 23.69 3.28 -3.36
C ASP A 86 23.54 2.08 -4.32
N ASN A 87 23.89 2.27 -5.58
CA ASN A 87 23.83 1.24 -6.62
C ASN A 87 24.80 0.06 -6.43
N LEU A 88 25.62 0.07 -5.38
CA LEU A 88 26.46 -1.03 -4.92
C LEU A 88 25.93 -1.68 -3.65
N GLY A 89 24.77 -1.22 -3.17
CA GLY A 89 24.12 -1.71 -1.96
C GLY A 89 24.71 -1.15 -0.65
N ASN A 90 25.57 -0.15 -0.68
CA ASN A 90 26.09 0.45 0.55
C ASN A 90 25.07 1.41 1.15
N PHE A 91 24.91 1.38 2.47
CA PHE A 91 24.04 2.31 3.17
C PHE A 91 24.54 3.76 3.00
N VAL A 92 23.64 4.65 2.60
CA VAL A 92 23.92 6.08 2.39
C VAL A 92 23.39 6.90 3.56
N ARG A 93 22.10 6.80 3.85
CA ARG A 93 21.44 7.60 4.90
C ARG A 93 20.06 7.06 5.23
N GLU A 94 19.48 7.56 6.29
CA GLU A 94 18.05 7.49 6.57
C GLU A 94 17.37 8.80 6.12
N ILE A 95 16.35 8.68 5.28
CA ILE A 95 15.55 9.81 4.79
C ILE A 95 14.44 10.10 5.80
N GLY A 96 14.24 11.38 6.14
CA GLY A 96 13.15 11.80 7.01
C GLY A 96 13.23 11.23 8.43
N GLN A 97 14.43 11.05 8.96
CA GLN A 97 14.63 10.60 10.34
C GLN A 97 13.84 11.48 11.32
N ASN A 98 13.06 10.84 12.20
CA ASN A 98 12.21 11.50 13.19
C ASN A 98 11.06 12.36 12.60
N VAL A 99 10.69 12.18 11.34
CA VAL A 99 9.50 12.83 10.78
C VAL A 99 8.25 12.28 11.44
N TYR A 100 7.45 13.17 12.01
CA TYR A 100 6.24 12.84 12.77
C TYR A 100 5.19 12.05 11.95
N GLY A 101 5.14 12.21 10.63
CA GLY A 101 4.18 11.57 9.73
C GLY A 101 4.52 10.11 9.35
N LEU A 102 5.62 9.54 9.82
CA LEU A 102 6.04 8.18 9.49
C LEU A 102 5.73 7.22 10.65
N GLY A 103 4.49 6.77 10.72
CA GLY A 103 4.02 5.87 11.77
C GLY A 103 3.98 4.40 11.35
N TYR A 104 3.31 4.10 10.23
CA TYR A 104 3.22 2.77 9.67
C TYR A 104 3.20 2.86 8.14
N GLY A 105 4.38 3.07 7.56
CA GLY A 105 4.57 3.17 6.12
C GLY A 105 4.13 1.90 5.41
N HIS A 106 3.50 2.05 4.25
CA HIS A 106 2.91 0.95 3.50
C HIS A 106 3.52 0.78 2.11
N SER A 107 3.68 1.88 1.38
CA SER A 107 4.34 1.85 0.08
C SER A 107 5.21 3.08 -0.13
N LEU A 108 6.11 3.00 -1.11
CA LEU A 108 6.92 4.12 -1.56
C LEU A 108 7.16 4.05 -3.07
N ARG A 109 7.29 5.24 -3.68
CA ARG A 109 7.60 5.40 -5.09
C ARG A 109 8.46 6.63 -5.31
N PHE A 110 9.25 6.63 -6.38
CA PHE A 110 9.89 7.84 -6.89
C PHE A 110 9.07 8.42 -8.04
N ASP A 111 8.91 9.75 -8.07
CA ASP A 111 8.41 10.44 -9.25
C ASP A 111 9.56 10.74 -10.24
N ASN A 112 9.21 11.32 -11.41
CA ASN A 112 10.19 11.61 -12.47
C ASN A 112 11.25 12.66 -12.09
N ASP A 113 11.05 13.38 -11.00
CA ASP A 113 11.98 14.38 -10.46
C ASP A 113 12.79 13.84 -9.27
N ASP A 114 12.81 12.52 -9.08
CA ASP A 114 13.45 11.83 -7.94
C ASP A 114 12.90 12.25 -6.56
N ASN A 115 11.69 12.76 -6.49
CA ASN A 115 11.07 12.92 -5.20
C ASN A 115 10.53 11.57 -4.71
N LEU A 116 10.80 11.27 -3.44
CA LEU A 116 10.29 10.07 -2.79
C LEU A 116 8.91 10.33 -2.20
N TRP A 117 7.95 9.52 -2.60
CA TRP A 117 6.62 9.53 -2.04
C TRP A 117 6.42 8.32 -1.14
N VAL A 118 5.93 8.57 0.04
CA VAL A 118 5.68 7.54 1.06
C VAL A 118 4.22 7.57 1.44
N VAL A 119 3.56 6.44 1.29
CA VAL A 119 2.20 6.23 1.76
C VAL A 119 2.25 5.61 3.14
N ASP A 120 1.68 6.30 4.12
CA ASP A 120 1.61 5.82 5.50
C ASP A 120 0.17 5.55 5.88
N LYS A 121 -0.17 4.25 5.99
CA LYS A 121 -1.53 3.84 6.34
C LYS A 121 -1.86 4.04 7.82
N GLY A 122 -0.85 4.12 8.67
CA GLY A 122 -1.04 4.31 10.10
C GLY A 122 -1.34 5.74 10.46
N THR A 123 -0.77 6.69 9.74
CA THR A 123 -1.02 8.12 9.92
C THR A 123 -2.04 8.70 8.95
N ASN A 124 -2.57 7.86 8.03
CA ASN A 124 -3.52 8.27 6.99
C ASN A 124 -2.99 9.42 6.11
N ALA A 125 -1.71 9.35 5.76
CA ALA A 125 -1.02 10.42 5.05
C ALA A 125 -0.20 9.89 3.89
N VAL A 126 0.03 10.77 2.90
CA VAL A 126 0.99 10.56 1.82
C VAL A 126 1.97 11.73 1.86
N THR A 127 3.25 11.42 2.08
CA THR A 127 4.30 12.42 2.27
C THR A 127 5.27 12.39 1.10
N LYS A 128 5.56 13.56 0.51
CA LYS A 128 6.55 13.74 -0.55
C LYS A 128 7.81 14.35 0.03
N PHE A 129 8.93 13.67 -0.18
CA PHE A 129 10.28 14.17 0.12
C PHE A 129 10.97 14.58 -1.16
N ASN A 130 11.67 15.71 -1.15
CA ASN A 130 12.55 16.06 -2.25
C ASN A 130 13.85 15.21 -2.23
N PRO A 131 14.69 15.26 -3.28
CA PRO A 131 15.94 14.48 -3.32
C PRO A 131 16.91 14.76 -2.16
N SER A 132 16.81 15.91 -1.51
CA SER A 132 17.60 16.24 -0.32
C SER A 132 17.03 15.63 0.98
N GLY A 133 15.83 15.02 0.92
CA GLY A 133 15.19 14.37 2.06
C GLY A 133 14.30 15.30 2.90
N TYR A 134 13.93 16.49 2.39
CA TYR A 134 12.99 17.39 3.06
C TYR A 134 11.56 17.13 2.59
N VAL A 135 10.62 17.18 3.52
CA VAL A 135 9.18 17.12 3.22
C VAL A 135 8.78 18.38 2.45
N VAL A 136 8.20 18.21 1.26
CA VAL A 136 7.75 19.29 0.39
C VAL A 136 6.24 19.28 0.12
N LEU A 137 5.58 18.16 0.39
CA LEU A 137 4.13 18.03 0.34
C LEU A 137 3.67 16.96 1.32
N ASN A 138 2.53 17.18 1.96
CA ASN A 138 1.85 16.17 2.75
C ASN A 138 0.37 16.19 2.41
N LEU A 139 -0.18 15.03 2.02
CA LEU A 139 -1.59 14.84 1.72
C LEU A 139 -2.22 14.03 2.84
N GLY A 140 -3.48 14.32 3.14
CA GLY A 140 -4.17 13.68 4.25
C GLY A 140 -3.76 14.26 5.60
N ARG A 141 -4.29 13.65 6.65
CA ARG A 141 -4.08 14.13 8.01
C ARG A 141 -4.04 12.95 8.97
N ARG A 142 -3.05 12.98 9.86
CA ARG A 142 -3.01 12.05 10.98
C ARG A 142 -4.24 12.29 11.89
N PRO A 143 -4.98 11.24 12.26
CA PRO A 143 -6.07 11.36 13.21
C PRO A 143 -5.57 11.92 14.54
N GLU A 144 -6.21 12.93 15.05
CA GLU A 144 -6.03 13.39 16.42
C GLU A 144 -6.94 12.55 17.29
N GLY A 145 -6.36 11.75 18.19
CA GLY A 145 -6.98 10.59 18.83
C GLY A 145 -8.40 10.78 19.39
N PHE A 146 -8.76 11.98 19.86
CA PHE A 146 -10.06 12.24 20.47
C PHE A 146 -11.14 12.58 19.44
N ASP A 147 -10.81 13.33 18.40
CA ASP A 147 -11.79 13.82 17.44
C ASP A 147 -12.41 12.71 16.56
N ASP A 148 -11.70 11.60 16.37
CA ASP A 148 -12.18 10.53 15.51
C ASP A 148 -13.20 9.60 16.17
N PHE A 149 -13.24 9.54 17.50
CA PHE A 149 -14.11 8.60 18.21
C PHE A 149 -15.40 9.22 18.73
N GLU A 150 -15.40 10.49 19.12
CA GLU A 150 -16.55 11.10 19.79
C GLU A 150 -17.43 11.97 18.89
N HIS A 151 -16.92 12.46 17.76
CA HIS A 151 -17.65 13.44 16.96
C HIS A 151 -18.19 12.91 15.63
N ARG A 152 -17.95 11.65 15.29
CA ARG A 152 -18.52 11.04 14.09
C ARG A 152 -19.77 10.24 14.43
N PRO A 153 -20.94 10.63 13.93
CA PRO A 153 -22.12 9.76 14.02
C PRO A 153 -21.81 8.44 13.29
N ALA A 154 -22.27 7.34 13.83
CA ALA A 154 -22.10 5.99 13.23
C ALA A 154 -22.65 5.87 11.79
N SER A 155 -23.36 6.88 11.31
CA SER A 155 -23.90 7.01 9.96
C SER A 155 -23.06 7.89 9.03
N ASP A 156 -21.93 8.45 9.49
CA ASP A 156 -21.09 9.29 8.63
C ASP A 156 -20.37 8.41 7.62
N PRO A 157 -20.64 8.58 6.31
CA PRO A 157 -19.82 7.96 5.29
C PRO A 157 -18.40 8.51 5.45
N ARG A 158 -17.50 7.68 5.92
CA ARG A 158 -16.10 8.06 6.26
C ARG A 158 -15.26 8.50 5.08
N THR A 159 -15.89 8.74 3.94
CA THR A 159 -15.28 9.18 2.69
C THR A 159 -15.41 10.70 2.55
N GLN A 160 -14.60 11.45 3.28
CA GLN A 160 -14.51 12.90 3.06
C GLN A 160 -13.35 13.21 2.11
N ASP A 161 -13.56 14.18 1.22
CA ASP A 161 -12.51 14.71 0.38
C ASP A 161 -11.40 15.36 1.24
N GLY A 162 -10.15 15.08 0.91
CA GLY A 162 -8.99 15.55 1.67
C GLY A 162 -8.57 14.65 2.86
N TYR A 163 -9.32 13.59 3.17
CA TYR A 163 -8.98 12.65 4.24
C TYR A 163 -8.81 11.24 3.69
N PHE A 164 -7.77 10.55 4.10
CA PHE A 164 -7.58 9.13 3.83
C PHE A 164 -7.88 8.29 5.07
N GLN A 165 -8.20 7.01 4.83
CA GLN A 165 -8.31 6.02 5.91
C GLN A 165 -7.66 4.70 5.46
N GLY A 166 -6.40 4.53 5.85
CA GLY A 166 -5.59 3.42 5.42
C GLY A 166 -5.27 3.49 3.93
N PRO A 167 -4.61 4.56 3.43
CA PRO A 167 -4.15 4.61 2.04
C PRO A 167 -3.11 3.52 1.80
N ALA A 168 -3.07 3.01 0.57
CA ALA A 168 -2.22 1.88 0.21
C ALA A 168 -1.13 2.23 -0.81
N ASP A 169 -1.42 3.07 -1.81
CA ASP A 169 -0.46 3.39 -2.87
C ASP A 169 -0.70 4.78 -3.48
N VAL A 170 0.29 5.29 -4.21
CA VAL A 170 0.26 6.57 -4.91
C VAL A 170 0.78 6.43 -6.33
N GLY A 171 0.17 7.15 -7.27
CA GLY A 171 0.60 7.19 -8.67
C GLY A 171 0.28 8.55 -9.31
N TRP A 172 0.71 8.75 -10.56
CA TRP A 172 0.56 10.03 -11.26
C TRP A 172 0.17 9.81 -12.71
N ASP A 173 -0.58 10.75 -13.28
CA ASP A 173 -0.78 10.84 -14.73
C ASP A 173 0.29 11.75 -15.39
N ALA A 174 0.22 11.83 -16.72
CA ALA A 174 1.16 12.63 -17.50
C ALA A 174 1.09 14.14 -17.21
N ASP A 175 -0.02 14.61 -16.66
CA ASP A 175 -0.21 16.02 -16.28
C ASP A 175 0.30 16.29 -14.86
N GLY A 176 0.76 15.26 -14.16
CA GLY A 176 1.24 15.30 -12.78
C GLY A 176 0.13 15.27 -11.74
N ASN A 177 -1.12 14.99 -12.13
CA ASN A 177 -2.16 14.76 -11.14
C ASN A 177 -1.84 13.52 -10.31
N ILE A 178 -2.13 13.60 -9.02
CA ILE A 178 -1.81 12.61 -8.02
C ILE A 178 -3.04 11.71 -7.80
N TYR A 179 -2.82 10.41 -7.78
CA TYR A 179 -3.82 9.40 -7.46
C TYR A 179 -3.40 8.64 -6.22
N VAL A 180 -4.33 8.43 -5.31
CA VAL A 180 -4.09 7.66 -4.07
C VAL A 180 -5.14 6.57 -3.96
N SER A 181 -4.70 5.32 -3.85
CA SER A 181 -5.59 4.23 -3.46
C SER A 181 -5.85 4.31 -1.97
N ASP A 182 -7.03 4.79 -1.61
CA ASP A 182 -7.51 4.90 -0.22
C ASP A 182 -8.34 3.65 0.10
N GLY A 183 -7.64 2.51 0.15
CA GLY A 183 -8.24 1.21 -0.05
C GLY A 183 -8.66 0.48 1.21
N TYR A 184 -7.91 0.56 2.30
CA TYR A 184 -8.13 -0.31 3.46
C TYR A 184 -9.50 -0.12 4.13
N ILE A 185 -9.98 1.11 4.19
CA ILE A 185 -11.27 1.42 4.83
C ILE A 185 -12.26 2.04 3.84
N ASN A 186 -11.80 3.00 3.02
CA ASN A 186 -12.69 3.76 2.15
C ASN A 186 -13.00 3.07 0.82
N SER A 187 -12.18 2.09 0.37
CA SER A 187 -12.38 1.36 -0.89
C SER A 187 -12.58 2.29 -2.09
N ARG A 188 -11.77 3.33 -2.19
CA ARG A 188 -11.82 4.34 -3.25
C ARG A 188 -10.45 4.71 -3.79
N VAL A 189 -10.44 5.43 -4.90
CA VAL A 189 -9.27 6.15 -5.40
C VAL A 189 -9.57 7.65 -5.33
N GLY A 190 -8.68 8.42 -4.71
CA GLY A 190 -8.72 9.88 -4.70
C GLY A 190 -7.83 10.45 -5.79
N LYS A 191 -8.27 11.50 -6.50
CA LYS A 191 -7.49 12.28 -7.46
C LYS A 191 -7.31 13.70 -6.95
N MET A 192 -6.06 14.16 -6.95
CA MET A 192 -5.65 15.52 -6.63
C MET A 192 -4.86 16.11 -7.80
N ASP A 193 -4.81 17.43 -7.89
CA ASP A 193 -3.87 18.09 -8.80
C ASP A 193 -2.42 17.96 -8.28
N LYS A 194 -1.45 18.43 -9.07
CA LYS A 194 -0.02 18.35 -8.72
C LYS A 194 0.38 19.16 -7.47
N TRP A 195 -0.49 20.03 -6.98
CA TRP A 195 -0.29 20.79 -5.75
C TRP A 195 -0.99 20.19 -4.54
N GLY A 196 -1.73 19.07 -4.73
CA GLY A 196 -2.44 18.39 -3.68
C GLY A 196 -3.87 18.86 -3.46
N ASN A 197 -4.42 19.73 -4.32
CA ASN A 197 -5.81 20.12 -4.23
C ASN A 197 -6.71 18.97 -4.69
N TRP A 198 -7.69 18.60 -3.88
CA TRP A 198 -8.60 17.51 -4.18
C TRP A 198 -9.48 17.85 -5.39
N LEU A 199 -9.53 16.94 -6.37
CA LEU A 199 -10.32 17.09 -7.57
C LEU A 199 -11.58 16.22 -7.55
N LYS A 200 -11.41 14.94 -7.24
CA LYS A 200 -12.52 13.97 -7.17
C LYS A 200 -12.09 12.66 -6.53
N SER A 201 -13.06 11.82 -6.20
CA SER A 201 -12.84 10.42 -5.90
C SER A 201 -13.86 9.53 -6.58
N TRP A 202 -13.56 8.24 -6.67
CA TRP A 202 -14.48 7.22 -7.16
C TRP A 202 -14.19 5.89 -6.47
N GLY A 203 -15.18 4.99 -6.54
CA GLY A 203 -15.15 3.71 -5.83
C GLY A 203 -15.93 3.77 -4.53
N SER A 204 -16.44 2.62 -4.16
CA SER A 204 -17.06 2.31 -2.87
C SER A 204 -16.88 0.81 -2.63
N TYR A 205 -17.00 0.37 -1.39
CA TYR A 205 -16.89 -1.06 -1.09
C TYR A 205 -17.95 -1.89 -1.81
N GLY A 206 -17.52 -2.90 -2.57
CA GLY A 206 -18.41 -3.85 -3.22
C GLY A 206 -17.79 -4.55 -4.42
N SER A 207 -18.62 -5.24 -5.20
CA SER A 207 -18.25 -6.00 -6.40
C SER A 207 -19.06 -5.63 -7.65
N GLU A 208 -19.93 -4.66 -7.56
CA GLU A 208 -20.67 -4.12 -8.69
C GLU A 208 -19.82 -3.16 -9.51
N ASP A 209 -20.30 -2.77 -10.70
CA ASP A 209 -19.62 -1.83 -11.57
C ASP A 209 -19.32 -0.51 -10.84
N GLY A 210 -18.06 -0.10 -10.87
CA GLY A 210 -17.58 1.10 -10.16
C GLY A 210 -17.31 0.91 -8.67
N GLN A 211 -17.55 -0.27 -8.12
CA GLN A 211 -17.17 -0.62 -6.75
C GLN A 211 -15.78 -1.26 -6.71
N LEU A 212 -15.11 -1.12 -5.58
CA LEU A 212 -13.77 -1.61 -5.36
C LEU A 212 -13.72 -2.41 -4.04
N ARG A 213 -12.92 -3.47 -4.05
CA ARG A 213 -12.59 -4.18 -2.83
C ARG A 213 -11.11 -4.00 -2.55
N LEU A 214 -10.81 -3.21 -1.54
CA LEU A 214 -9.45 -3.00 -1.07
C LEU A 214 -8.49 -2.63 -2.22
N PRO A 215 -8.75 -1.53 -2.98
CA PRO A 215 -7.81 -1.11 -4.01
C PRO A 215 -6.46 -0.83 -3.35
N HIS A 216 -5.43 -1.54 -3.82
CA HIS A 216 -4.16 -1.63 -3.11
C HIS A 216 -3.02 -0.99 -3.90
N ASN A 217 -2.98 -1.22 -5.22
CA ASN A 217 -1.94 -0.69 -6.10
C ASN A 217 -2.56 0.16 -7.21
N LEU A 218 -1.78 1.13 -7.72
CA LEU A 218 -2.10 2.02 -8.83
C LEU A 218 -1.11 1.84 -9.98
#